data_dc6f78a624c46e77e447d209fd28bcf4
#
_entry.id   dc6f78a624c46e77e447d209fd28bcf4
#
_cell.length_a   1.000
_cell.length_b   1.000
_cell.length_c   1.000
_cell.angle_alpha   90.00
_cell.angle_beta   90.00
_cell.angle_gamma   90.00
#
_symmetry.space_group_name_H-M   'P 1'
#
loop_
_entity.id
_entity.type
_entity.pdbx_description
1 polymer ?
#
loop_
_entity_poly.entity_id
_entity_poly.type
_entity_poly.pdbx_seq_one_letter_code
_entity_poly.pdbx_strand_id
1 'polypeptide(L)'
;VCKVDGKWAIVSDFIEGETLSSLMEKHPEKEDEYLELFVDLQVEIHGKTAPLLNKLKDKMHRKISETTLDATTRYELHMRLDSMPTHVKVCHGDYNPSNIIITPEGKPFVLDWSHATQGNASADVARTYLLFKLEKKDALAEKYLTLFCRKTDTAKQYVQQWLPIVAASQSVKGRQEEREFLLGWTNVVDYE
;
A
#
# COMPACT_ATOMS: atom_id res chain seq x y z
N VAL A 1 -4.67 23.31 8.94
CA VAL A 1 -5.27 23.71 7.67
C VAL A 1 -5.55 25.19 7.71
N CYS A 2 -5.16 25.94 6.69
CA CYS A 2 -5.36 27.39 6.58
C CYS A 2 -5.79 27.78 5.17
N LYS A 3 -6.06 29.07 4.93
CA LYS A 3 -6.24 29.62 3.59
C LYS A 3 -5.06 30.51 3.23
N VAL A 4 -4.49 30.29 2.05
CA VAL A 4 -3.44 31.11 1.44
C VAL A 4 -3.95 31.54 0.06
N ASP A 5 -4.01 32.82 -0.20
CA ASP A 5 -4.52 33.42 -1.46
C ASP A 5 -5.89 32.85 -1.88
N GLY A 6 -6.79 32.68 -0.89
CA GLY A 6 -8.16 32.16 -1.12
C GLY A 6 -8.27 30.66 -1.34
N LYS A 7 -7.18 29.92 -1.39
CA LYS A 7 -7.12 28.47 -1.54
C LYS A 7 -6.88 27.78 -0.20
N TRP A 8 -7.47 26.60 -0.02
CA TRP A 8 -7.17 25.75 1.12
C TRP A 8 -5.73 25.23 1.05
N ALA A 9 -5.00 25.33 2.14
CA ALA A 9 -3.63 24.85 2.29
C ALA A 9 -3.51 23.98 3.55
N ILE A 10 -2.65 22.97 3.46
CA ILE A 10 -2.21 22.15 4.59
C ILE A 10 -0.79 22.62 4.93
N VAL A 11 -0.58 22.98 6.18
CA VAL A 11 0.75 23.31 6.71
C VAL A 11 1.20 22.12 7.55
N SER A 12 2.39 21.62 7.26
CA SER A 12 3.04 20.54 8.01
C SER A 12 4.47 20.96 8.35
N ASP A 13 5.05 20.29 9.33
CA ASP A 13 6.47 20.47 9.62
C ASP A 13 7.31 20.03 8.41
N PHE A 14 8.38 20.76 8.16
CA PHE A 14 9.39 20.35 7.20
C PHE A 14 10.34 19.35 7.86
N ILE A 15 10.51 18.19 7.26
CA ILE A 15 11.47 17.17 7.72
C ILE A 15 12.71 17.24 6.82
N GLU A 16 13.83 17.66 7.38
CA GLU A 16 15.12 17.63 6.70
C GLU A 16 15.62 16.18 6.64
N GLY A 17 16.04 15.74 5.44
CA GLY A 17 16.52 14.38 5.25
C GLY A 17 16.43 13.94 3.80
N GLU A 18 16.66 12.66 3.57
CA GLU A 18 16.63 12.05 2.27
C GLU A 18 15.58 10.95 2.22
N THR A 19 14.90 10.75 1.07
CA THR A 19 13.93 9.66 0.95
C THR A 19 14.62 8.30 0.98
N LEU A 20 13.95 7.32 1.57
CA LEU A 20 14.46 5.95 1.60
C LEU A 20 14.67 5.40 0.18
N SER A 21 13.83 5.78 -0.79
CA SER A 21 14.00 5.42 -2.20
C SER A 21 15.33 5.92 -2.75
N SER A 22 15.69 7.19 -2.49
CA SER A 22 16.96 7.77 -2.93
C SER A 22 18.17 7.09 -2.26
N LEU A 23 18.04 6.77 -0.96
CA LEU A 23 19.10 6.04 -0.24
C LEU A 23 19.31 4.63 -0.81
N MET A 24 18.23 3.90 -1.13
CA MET A 24 18.31 2.59 -1.77
C MET A 24 18.98 2.64 -3.15
N GLU A 25 18.72 3.70 -3.92
CA GLU A 25 19.33 3.90 -5.24
C GLU A 25 20.83 4.25 -5.15
N LYS A 26 21.22 5.07 -4.17
CA LYS A 26 22.62 5.48 -3.95
C LYS A 26 23.47 4.39 -3.32
N HIS A 27 22.86 3.53 -2.52
CA HIS A 27 23.53 2.52 -1.72
C HIS A 27 22.91 1.13 -1.95
N PRO A 28 22.99 0.58 -3.18
CA PRO A 28 22.41 -0.73 -3.49
C PRO A 28 23.02 -1.87 -2.65
N GLU A 29 24.24 -1.70 -2.14
CA GLU A 29 24.88 -2.64 -1.22
C GLU A 29 24.17 -2.75 0.15
N LYS A 30 23.31 -1.77 0.47
CA LYS A 30 22.49 -1.72 1.71
C LYS A 30 21.02 -2.02 1.47
N GLU A 31 20.65 -2.53 0.29
CA GLU A 31 19.24 -2.79 -0.07
C GLU A 31 18.53 -3.61 1.01
N ASP A 32 19.17 -4.67 1.52
CA ASP A 32 18.55 -5.54 2.53
C ASP A 32 18.37 -4.82 3.88
N GLU A 33 19.32 -3.96 4.30
CA GLU A 33 19.21 -3.13 5.52
C GLU A 33 18.05 -2.14 5.42
N TYR A 34 17.94 -1.45 4.29
CA TYR A 34 16.83 -0.51 4.05
C TYR A 34 15.49 -1.22 3.92
N LEU A 35 15.47 -2.40 3.35
CA LEU A 35 14.26 -3.20 3.25
C LEU A 35 13.78 -3.69 4.62
N GLU A 36 14.71 -4.09 5.51
CA GLU A 36 14.41 -4.45 6.91
C GLU A 36 13.76 -3.26 7.64
N LEU A 37 14.36 -2.07 7.56
CA LEU A 37 13.81 -0.84 8.14
C LEU A 37 12.42 -0.54 7.57
N PHE A 38 12.26 -0.64 6.25
CA PHE A 38 10.99 -0.39 5.57
C PHE A 38 9.88 -1.30 6.09
N VAL A 39 10.14 -2.59 6.20
CA VAL A 39 9.15 -3.55 6.69
C VAL A 39 8.87 -3.36 8.18
N ASP A 40 9.88 -3.08 9.01
CA ASP A 40 9.70 -2.85 10.45
C ASP A 40 8.80 -1.65 10.73
N LEU A 41 8.99 -0.56 10.00
CA LEU A 41 8.12 0.62 10.09
C LEU A 41 6.67 0.29 9.70
N GLN A 42 6.47 -0.49 8.64
CA GLN A 42 5.11 -0.89 8.24
C GLN A 42 4.46 -1.80 9.30
N VAL A 43 5.19 -2.73 9.87
CA VAL A 43 4.71 -3.59 10.96
C VAL A 43 4.34 -2.75 12.18
N GLU A 44 5.15 -1.74 12.52
CA GLU A 44 4.82 -0.81 13.61
C GLU A 44 3.52 -0.04 13.33
N ILE A 45 3.33 0.48 12.12
CA ILE A 45 2.09 1.14 11.68
C ILE A 45 0.90 0.19 11.85
N HIS A 46 1.02 -1.05 11.38
CA HIS A 46 -0.03 -2.06 11.49
C HIS A 46 -0.30 -2.51 12.94
N GLY A 47 0.59 -2.19 13.87
CA GLY A 47 0.37 -2.37 15.31
C GLY A 47 -0.53 -1.31 15.95
N LYS A 48 -0.83 -0.23 15.24
CA LYS A 48 -1.67 0.88 15.73
C LYS A 48 -3.14 0.71 15.33
N THR A 49 -4.01 1.39 16.07
CA THR A 49 -5.44 1.49 15.77
C THR A 49 -5.86 2.95 15.69
N ALA A 50 -6.74 3.30 14.74
CA ALA A 50 -7.24 4.66 14.57
C ALA A 50 -8.73 4.61 14.15
N PRO A 51 -9.66 4.48 15.12
CA PRO A 51 -11.09 4.21 14.83
C PRO A 51 -11.82 5.32 14.08
N LEU A 52 -11.24 6.53 14.00
CA LEU A 52 -11.78 7.64 13.23
C LEU A 52 -11.42 7.60 11.74
N LEU A 53 -10.47 6.73 11.33
CA LEU A 53 -10.16 6.54 9.92
C LEU A 53 -11.29 5.81 9.19
N ASN A 54 -11.46 6.13 7.91
CA ASN A 54 -12.40 5.42 7.04
C ASN A 54 -12.06 3.93 6.98
N LYS A 55 -13.08 3.09 6.91
CA LYS A 55 -12.89 1.64 6.77
C LYS A 55 -12.35 1.29 5.37
N LEU A 56 -11.31 0.49 5.33
CA LEU A 56 -10.66 0.06 4.10
C LEU A 56 -11.64 -0.67 3.16
N LYS A 57 -12.45 -1.60 3.69
CA LYS A 57 -13.43 -2.34 2.88
C LYS A 57 -14.45 -1.43 2.22
N ASP A 58 -15.01 -0.45 2.95
CA ASP A 58 -16.00 0.49 2.40
C ASP A 58 -15.38 1.31 1.25
N LYS A 59 -14.12 1.76 1.43
CA LYS A 59 -13.36 2.46 0.39
C LYS A 59 -13.13 1.57 -0.84
N MET A 60 -12.81 0.28 -0.64
CA MET A 60 -12.57 -0.66 -1.73
C MET A 60 -13.87 -1.00 -2.47
N HIS A 61 -14.98 -1.27 -1.77
CA HIS A 61 -16.29 -1.50 -2.39
C HIS A 61 -16.69 -0.35 -3.32
N ARG A 62 -16.59 0.89 -2.83
CA ARG A 62 -16.89 2.05 -3.66
C ARG A 62 -16.01 2.10 -4.90
N LYS A 63 -14.70 1.90 -4.76
CA LYS A 63 -13.75 1.96 -5.87
C LYS A 63 -13.96 0.84 -6.88
N ILE A 64 -14.23 -0.40 -6.45
CA ILE A 64 -14.54 -1.53 -7.34
C ILE A 64 -15.77 -1.19 -8.18
N SER A 65 -16.80 -0.59 -7.57
CA SER A 65 -18.01 -0.16 -8.29
C SER A 65 -17.76 0.92 -9.35
N GLU A 66 -16.68 1.74 -9.18
CA GLU A 66 -16.27 2.79 -10.12
C GLU A 66 -15.39 2.25 -11.27
N THR A 67 -14.98 0.97 -11.26
CA THR A 67 -14.13 0.38 -12.30
C THR A 67 -14.87 0.20 -13.61
N THR A 68 -14.09 0.08 -14.71
CA THR A 68 -14.59 -0.27 -16.05
C THR A 68 -14.70 -1.78 -16.28
N LEU A 69 -14.48 -2.60 -15.25
CA LEU A 69 -14.63 -4.04 -15.31
C LEU A 69 -16.09 -4.43 -15.61
N ASP A 70 -16.30 -5.58 -16.21
CA ASP A 70 -17.64 -6.12 -16.45
C ASP A 70 -18.39 -6.42 -15.12
N ALA A 71 -19.68 -6.60 -15.21
CA ALA A 71 -20.54 -6.76 -14.04
C ALA A 71 -20.23 -8.04 -13.25
N THR A 72 -19.87 -9.13 -13.93
CA THR A 72 -19.54 -10.41 -13.30
C THR A 72 -18.27 -10.28 -12.50
N THR A 73 -17.20 -9.77 -13.09
CA THR A 73 -15.92 -9.55 -12.41
C THR A 73 -16.06 -8.61 -11.21
N ARG A 74 -16.84 -7.51 -11.34
CA ARG A 74 -17.10 -6.63 -10.18
C ARG A 74 -17.84 -7.37 -9.07
N TYR A 75 -18.84 -8.17 -9.41
CA TYR A 75 -19.59 -8.95 -8.42
C TYR A 75 -18.67 -9.94 -7.69
N GLU A 76 -17.84 -10.68 -8.40
CA GLU A 76 -16.87 -11.63 -7.81
C GLU A 76 -15.89 -10.93 -6.86
N LEU A 77 -15.36 -9.76 -7.26
CA LEU A 77 -14.47 -8.96 -6.42
C LEU A 77 -15.17 -8.45 -5.16
N HIS A 78 -16.44 -8.03 -5.25
CA HIS A 78 -17.22 -7.64 -4.08
C HIS A 78 -17.43 -8.82 -3.12
N MET A 79 -17.83 -9.98 -3.64
CA MET A 79 -18.02 -11.20 -2.85
C MET A 79 -16.73 -11.65 -2.18
N ARG A 80 -15.60 -11.58 -2.91
CA ARG A 80 -14.29 -11.89 -2.36
C ARG A 80 -13.91 -10.90 -1.24
N LEU A 81 -14.11 -9.60 -1.46
CA LEU A 81 -13.85 -8.56 -0.43
C LEU A 81 -14.70 -8.79 0.82
N ASP A 82 -15.97 -9.16 0.67
CA ASP A 82 -16.84 -9.46 1.81
C ASP A 82 -16.35 -10.67 2.62
N SER A 83 -15.85 -11.70 1.94
CA SER A 83 -15.31 -12.90 2.60
C SER A 83 -14.01 -12.67 3.36
N MET A 84 -13.25 -11.62 3.01
CA MET A 84 -11.98 -11.33 3.69
C MET A 84 -12.21 -10.88 5.15
N PRO A 85 -11.37 -11.30 6.11
CA PRO A 85 -11.48 -10.89 7.51
C PRO A 85 -11.41 -9.37 7.68
N THR A 86 -12.27 -8.84 8.56
CA THR A 86 -12.28 -7.42 8.92
C THR A 86 -11.34 -7.19 10.09
N HIS A 87 -10.36 -6.30 9.90
CA HIS A 87 -9.42 -5.86 10.93
C HIS A 87 -9.54 -4.33 11.11
N VAL A 88 -8.93 -3.82 12.19
CA VAL A 88 -8.96 -2.39 12.58
C VAL A 88 -7.56 -1.78 12.66
N LYS A 89 -6.61 -2.38 11.97
CA LYS A 89 -5.22 -1.91 11.93
C LYS A 89 -5.13 -0.64 11.09
N VAL A 90 -4.21 0.25 11.44
CA VAL A 90 -3.89 1.40 10.59
C VAL A 90 -3.22 0.89 9.32
N CYS A 91 -3.76 1.25 8.17
CA CYS A 91 -3.22 0.98 6.84
C CYS A 91 -2.88 2.31 6.19
N HIS A 92 -1.67 2.45 5.67
CA HIS A 92 -1.20 3.68 5.02
C HIS A 92 -1.91 3.93 3.68
N GLY A 93 -2.06 2.89 2.88
CA GLY A 93 -2.76 2.94 1.59
C GLY A 93 -1.93 3.44 0.41
N ASP A 94 -0.72 3.95 0.66
CA ASP A 94 0.30 4.31 -0.33
C ASP A 94 1.71 4.20 0.25
N TYR A 95 1.97 3.12 0.97
CA TYR A 95 3.24 2.86 1.64
C TYR A 95 4.31 2.46 0.63
N ASN A 96 5.28 3.33 0.43
CA ASN A 96 6.40 3.12 -0.50
C ASN A 96 7.65 3.88 -0.01
N PRO A 97 8.87 3.52 -0.46
CA PRO A 97 10.11 4.14 0.01
C PRO A 97 10.24 5.65 -0.26
N SER A 98 9.51 6.19 -1.26
CA SER A 98 9.51 7.63 -1.54
C SER A 98 8.72 8.44 -0.51
N ASN A 99 7.83 7.78 0.25
CA ASN A 99 7.05 8.37 1.33
C ASN A 99 7.72 8.22 2.70
N ILE A 100 9.00 7.86 2.76
CA ILE A 100 9.78 7.77 4.00
C ILE A 100 10.99 8.66 3.88
N ILE A 101 11.17 9.58 4.83
CA ILE A 101 12.37 10.41 4.95
C ILE A 101 13.22 9.87 6.09
N ILE A 102 14.51 9.75 5.85
CA ILE A 102 15.52 9.44 6.85
C ILE A 102 16.28 10.75 7.14
N THR A 103 16.25 11.20 8.39
CA THR A 103 17.00 12.41 8.80
C THR A 103 18.50 12.13 8.85
N PRO A 104 19.35 13.19 8.94
CA PRO A 104 20.79 13.01 9.11
C PRO A 104 21.18 12.18 10.36
N GLU A 105 20.34 12.17 11.39
CA GLU A 105 20.51 11.37 12.61
C GLU A 105 20.01 9.92 12.45
N GLY A 106 19.53 9.55 11.27
CA GLY A 106 19.02 8.21 10.97
C GLY A 106 17.58 7.96 11.43
N LYS A 107 16.83 9.00 11.82
CA LYS A 107 15.44 8.84 12.26
C LYS A 107 14.48 8.80 11.07
N PRO A 108 13.62 7.76 10.96
CA PRO A 108 12.64 7.66 9.90
C PRO A 108 11.37 8.47 10.21
N PHE A 109 10.80 9.08 9.15
CA PHE A 109 9.49 9.72 9.16
C PHE A 109 8.67 9.24 7.97
N VAL A 110 7.46 8.76 8.24
CA VAL A 110 6.52 8.32 7.20
C VAL A 110 5.59 9.48 6.85
N LEU A 111 5.53 9.81 5.56
CA LEU A 111 4.79 10.93 5.01
C LEU A 111 3.55 10.47 4.21
N ASP A 112 2.72 11.45 3.83
CA ASP A 112 1.55 11.29 2.95
C ASP A 112 0.51 10.27 3.43
N TRP A 113 -0.09 10.57 4.56
CA TRP A 113 -1.19 9.81 5.15
C TRP A 113 -2.57 10.06 4.52
N SER A 114 -2.62 10.73 3.35
CA SER A 114 -3.87 11.10 2.66
C SER A 114 -4.75 9.90 2.29
N HIS A 115 -4.16 8.73 2.17
CA HIS A 115 -4.84 7.47 1.83
C HIS A 115 -5.09 6.56 3.03
N ALA A 116 -4.74 7.00 4.24
CA ALA A 116 -4.86 6.18 5.44
C ALA A 116 -6.29 5.68 5.68
N THR A 117 -6.39 4.45 6.15
CA THR A 117 -7.63 3.76 6.49
C THR A 117 -7.43 2.86 7.69
N GLN A 118 -8.53 2.38 8.28
CA GLN A 118 -8.46 1.26 9.21
C GLN A 118 -8.90 -0.01 8.47
N GLY A 119 -8.12 -1.10 8.59
CA GLY A 119 -8.42 -2.31 7.87
C GLY A 119 -7.46 -3.46 8.10
N ASN A 120 -7.32 -4.32 7.09
CA ASN A 120 -6.46 -5.47 7.10
C ASN A 120 -5.06 -5.11 6.60
N ALA A 121 -4.04 -5.40 7.40
CA ALA A 121 -2.64 -5.15 7.07
C ALA A 121 -2.21 -5.81 5.75
N SER A 122 -2.69 -7.03 5.46
CA SER A 122 -2.33 -7.74 4.23
C SER A 122 -2.83 -7.04 2.96
N ALA A 123 -3.91 -6.27 3.04
CA ALA A 123 -4.36 -5.43 1.93
C ALA A 123 -3.40 -4.25 1.68
N ASP A 124 -2.88 -3.64 2.75
CA ASP A 124 -1.88 -2.57 2.64
C ASP A 124 -0.55 -3.09 2.09
N VAL A 125 -0.14 -4.28 2.51
CA VAL A 125 1.04 -4.99 1.98
C VAL A 125 0.86 -5.35 0.50
N ALA A 126 -0.31 -5.85 0.11
CA ALA A 126 -0.63 -6.12 -1.29
C ALA A 126 -0.55 -4.85 -2.15
N ARG A 127 -0.95 -3.69 -1.61
CA ARG A 127 -0.79 -2.40 -2.30
C ARG A 127 0.69 -2.05 -2.51
N THR A 128 1.53 -2.14 -1.48
CA THR A 128 2.99 -1.90 -1.58
C THR A 128 3.66 -2.87 -2.55
N TYR A 129 3.30 -4.15 -2.51
CA TYR A 129 3.78 -5.14 -3.46
C TYR A 129 3.48 -4.75 -4.92
N LEU A 130 2.22 -4.33 -5.21
CA LEU A 130 1.83 -3.87 -6.54
C LEU A 130 2.55 -2.59 -6.96
N LEU A 131 2.90 -1.69 -6.03
CA LEU A 131 3.70 -0.50 -6.33
C LEU A 131 5.10 -0.88 -6.82
N PHE A 132 5.79 -1.82 -6.13
CA PHE A 132 7.09 -2.31 -6.60
C PHE A 132 6.98 -3.00 -7.97
N LYS A 133 5.91 -3.76 -8.21
CA LYS A 133 5.66 -4.38 -9.53
C LYS A 133 5.43 -3.35 -10.64
N LEU A 134 4.69 -2.28 -10.35
CA LEU A 134 4.50 -1.14 -11.28
C LEU A 134 5.82 -0.46 -11.66
N GLU A 135 6.73 -0.34 -10.69
CA GLU A 135 8.08 0.21 -10.90
C GLU A 135 9.04 -0.79 -11.56
N LYS A 136 8.57 -2.00 -11.95
CA LYS A 136 9.38 -3.10 -12.52
C LYS A 136 10.50 -3.58 -11.58
N LYS A 137 10.32 -3.41 -10.28
CA LYS A 137 11.22 -3.87 -9.21
C LYS A 137 10.78 -5.25 -8.70
N ASP A 138 10.67 -6.24 -9.62
CA ASP A 138 10.09 -7.55 -9.31
C ASP A 138 10.85 -8.30 -8.19
N ALA A 139 12.17 -8.29 -8.23
CA ALA A 139 12.99 -8.95 -7.21
C ALA A 139 12.79 -8.32 -5.83
N LEU A 140 12.70 -6.98 -5.76
CA LEU A 140 12.46 -6.25 -4.52
C LEU A 140 11.05 -6.51 -3.99
N ALA A 141 10.04 -6.60 -4.87
CA ALA A 141 8.67 -6.95 -4.49
C ALA A 141 8.61 -8.33 -3.79
N GLU A 142 9.28 -9.34 -4.34
CA GLU A 142 9.33 -10.68 -3.76
C GLU A 142 10.11 -10.73 -2.43
N LYS A 143 11.25 -10.03 -2.35
CA LYS A 143 12.00 -9.88 -1.10
C LYS A 143 11.16 -9.22 -0.01
N TYR A 144 10.50 -8.10 -0.35
CA TYR A 144 9.60 -7.37 0.54
C TYR A 144 8.48 -8.27 1.09
N LEU A 145 7.74 -8.95 0.20
CA LEU A 145 6.63 -9.81 0.61
C LEU A 145 7.11 -10.96 1.50
N THR A 146 8.22 -11.60 1.14
CA THR A 146 8.81 -12.69 1.92
C THR A 146 9.24 -12.22 3.31
N LEU A 147 9.88 -11.05 3.39
CA LEU A 147 10.34 -10.47 4.65
C LEU A 147 9.16 -10.10 5.56
N PHE A 148 8.13 -9.43 5.01
CA PHE A 148 6.92 -9.08 5.77
C PHE A 148 6.23 -10.34 6.32
N CYS A 149 6.02 -11.34 5.48
CA CYS A 149 5.38 -12.61 5.87
C CYS A 149 6.16 -13.32 6.99
N ARG A 150 7.49 -13.36 6.89
CA ARG A 150 8.36 -13.92 7.93
C ARG A 150 8.26 -13.16 9.26
N LYS A 151 8.28 -11.81 9.22
CA LYS A 151 8.23 -10.97 10.44
C LYS A 151 6.88 -11.01 11.16
N THR A 152 5.80 -11.27 10.43
CA THR A 152 4.43 -11.20 10.98
C THR A 152 3.76 -12.56 11.11
N ASP A 153 4.44 -13.64 10.77
CA ASP A 153 3.87 -14.99 10.69
C ASP A 153 2.59 -15.04 9.81
N THR A 154 2.58 -14.26 8.74
CA THR A 154 1.47 -14.19 7.80
C THR A 154 1.75 -15.07 6.60
N ALA A 155 0.83 -15.97 6.24
CA ALA A 155 0.97 -16.78 5.04
C ALA A 155 1.01 -15.90 3.76
N LYS A 156 1.95 -16.18 2.86
CA LYS A 156 2.09 -15.44 1.60
C LYS A 156 0.82 -15.49 0.77
N GLN A 157 0.16 -16.65 0.70
CA GLN A 157 -1.11 -16.86 0.03
C GLN A 157 -2.22 -15.93 0.55
N TYR A 158 -2.23 -15.65 1.85
CA TYR A 158 -3.22 -14.74 2.44
C TYR A 158 -3.05 -13.30 1.94
N VAL A 159 -1.81 -12.82 1.77
CA VAL A 159 -1.54 -11.51 1.14
C VAL A 159 -1.94 -11.55 -0.34
N GLN A 160 -1.61 -12.63 -1.04
CA GLN A 160 -1.93 -12.80 -2.47
C GLN A 160 -3.44 -12.79 -2.76
N GLN A 161 -4.27 -13.29 -1.85
CA GLN A 161 -5.73 -13.19 -1.96
C GLN A 161 -6.25 -11.76 -2.02
N TRP A 162 -5.51 -10.79 -1.48
CA TRP A 162 -5.85 -9.37 -1.55
C TRP A 162 -5.49 -8.72 -2.89
N LEU A 163 -4.57 -9.28 -3.67
CA LEU A 163 -4.06 -8.66 -4.89
C LEU A 163 -5.14 -8.29 -5.90
N PRO A 164 -6.09 -9.16 -6.27
CA PRO A 164 -7.14 -8.80 -7.23
C PRO A 164 -8.03 -7.66 -6.72
N ILE A 165 -8.37 -7.67 -5.44
CA ILE A 165 -9.22 -6.67 -4.79
C ILE A 165 -8.51 -5.32 -4.78
N VAL A 166 -7.25 -5.29 -4.36
CA VAL A 166 -6.43 -4.08 -4.28
C VAL A 166 -6.18 -3.53 -5.68
N ALA A 167 -5.80 -4.38 -6.63
CA ALA A 167 -5.56 -3.99 -8.02
C ALA A 167 -6.81 -3.34 -8.65
N ALA A 168 -7.98 -3.96 -8.53
CA ALA A 168 -9.23 -3.39 -9.00
C ALA A 168 -9.51 -2.04 -8.34
N SER A 169 -9.40 -1.94 -7.02
CA SER A 169 -9.66 -0.69 -6.30
C SER A 169 -8.68 0.44 -6.66
N GLN A 170 -7.47 0.13 -7.08
CA GLN A 170 -6.44 1.10 -7.49
C GLN A 170 -6.53 1.47 -8.97
N SER A 171 -7.08 0.61 -9.83
CA SER A 171 -7.21 0.86 -11.28
C SER A 171 -8.14 2.02 -11.64
N VAL A 172 -8.95 2.53 -10.70
CA VAL A 172 -9.86 3.67 -10.90
C VAL A 172 -9.12 4.99 -11.13
N LYS A 173 -7.88 5.09 -10.63
CA LYS A 173 -7.03 6.27 -10.73
C LYS A 173 -5.70 5.90 -11.40
N GLY A 174 -4.97 6.90 -11.81
CA GLY A 174 -3.67 6.71 -12.44
C GLY A 174 -3.69 6.87 -13.96
N ARG A 175 -2.50 6.79 -14.56
CA ARG A 175 -2.32 6.84 -16.02
C ARG A 175 -2.85 5.55 -16.65
N GLN A 176 -3.09 5.58 -17.95
CA GLN A 176 -3.65 4.42 -18.66
C GLN A 176 -2.81 3.15 -18.49
N GLU A 177 -1.48 3.27 -18.61
CA GLU A 177 -0.54 2.16 -18.47
C GLU A 177 -0.61 1.51 -17.06
N GLU A 178 -0.73 2.34 -16.02
CA GLU A 178 -0.90 1.86 -14.64
C GLU A 178 -2.22 1.11 -14.47
N ARG A 179 -3.28 1.63 -15.06
CA ARG A 179 -4.60 0.98 -15.02
C ARG A 179 -4.59 -0.35 -15.75
N GLU A 180 -4.00 -0.42 -16.94
CA GLU A 180 -3.89 -1.67 -17.71
C GLU A 180 -3.08 -2.72 -16.94
N PHE A 181 -1.95 -2.31 -16.35
CA PHE A 181 -1.16 -3.20 -15.49
C PHE A 181 -1.99 -3.74 -14.32
N LEU A 182 -2.69 -2.87 -13.58
CA LEU A 182 -3.50 -3.26 -12.42
C LEU A 182 -4.68 -4.15 -12.83
N LEU A 183 -5.33 -3.88 -13.96
CA LEU A 183 -6.40 -4.71 -14.47
C LEU A 183 -5.93 -6.13 -14.82
N GLY A 184 -4.67 -6.30 -15.21
CA GLY A 184 -4.05 -7.62 -15.40
C GLY A 184 -4.00 -8.49 -14.12
N TRP A 185 -4.10 -7.87 -12.94
CA TRP A 185 -4.12 -8.56 -11.64
C TRP A 185 -5.52 -8.85 -11.11
N THR A 186 -6.59 -8.45 -11.82
CA THR A 186 -7.97 -8.61 -11.34
C THR A 186 -8.54 -10.00 -11.61
N ASN A 187 -7.88 -10.82 -12.42
CA ASN A 187 -8.29 -12.20 -12.65
C ASN A 187 -8.17 -12.96 -11.32
N VAL A 188 -9.32 -13.43 -10.85
CA VAL A 188 -9.41 -14.29 -9.68
C VAL A 188 -8.94 -15.69 -10.09
N VAL A 189 -7.62 -15.92 -10.05
CA VAL A 189 -7.10 -17.27 -10.12
C VAL A 189 -7.17 -17.82 -8.70
N ASP A 190 -7.96 -18.88 -8.50
CA ASP A 190 -7.86 -19.65 -7.28
C ASP A 190 -6.48 -20.32 -7.29
N TYR A 191 -5.60 -19.84 -6.42
CA TYR A 191 -4.34 -20.53 -6.16
C TYR A 191 -4.69 -21.78 -5.33
N GLU A 192 -4.79 -22.93 -6.01
CA GLU A 192 -4.80 -24.24 -5.36
C GLU A 192 -3.49 -24.54 -4.64
#